data_d4e6569dcf30a7691501a98f40bb1a3a
#
_entry.id   d4e6569dcf30a7691501a98f40bb1a3a
#
_cell.length_a   1.000
_cell.length_b   1.000
_cell.length_c   1.000
_cell.angle_alpha   90.00
_cell.angle_beta   90.00
_cell.angle_gamma   90.00
#
_symmetry.space_group_name_H-M   'P 1'
#
loop_
_entity.id
_entity.type
_entity.pdbx_description
1 polymer ?
#
loop_
_entity_poly.entity_id
_entity_poly.type
_entity_poly.pdbx_seq_one_letter_code
_entity_poly.pdbx_strand_id
1 'polypeptide(L)'
;VAPGGGREAGEPLGRHPDVAMVSFTGSTATGRLFLKYAAESNLKRVVLECGGKNPAVVMNDVEDLDLVAQHVVNGAFWNMGENCSASSRLIVHAEVREALLERIGAQLREWRMGDPLDPRNRLGALVSPAHFEKVRAYLDQARTERLAVRFGGATEAGIFVEPTVVDGVSPHSRLFREEIFGPLLSVTSFDDIDEAIALANDTVYGL
;
A
#
# COMPACT_ATOMS: atom_id res chain seq x y z
N VAL A 1 -23.45 -6.93 -16.96
CA VAL A 1 -22.51 -5.86 -16.60
C VAL A 1 -23.29 -4.55 -16.58
N ALA A 2 -23.18 -3.76 -15.50
CA ALA A 2 -23.77 -2.43 -15.36
C ALA A 2 -22.62 -1.42 -15.21
N PRO A 3 -22.11 -0.83 -16.31
CA PRO A 3 -21.03 0.15 -16.25
C PRO A 3 -21.56 1.46 -15.67
N GLY A 4 -20.72 2.12 -14.85
CA GLY A 4 -21.06 3.41 -14.24
C GLY A 4 -20.18 3.72 -13.03
N GLY A 5 -20.25 4.96 -12.57
CA GLY A 5 -19.59 5.40 -11.35
C GLY A 5 -20.22 4.79 -10.09
N GLY A 6 -19.55 4.98 -8.95
CA GLY A 6 -20.03 4.42 -7.69
C GLY A 6 -21.42 4.90 -7.27
N ARG A 7 -21.77 6.15 -7.59
CA ARG A 7 -23.10 6.70 -7.30
C ARG A 7 -24.17 6.30 -8.31
N GLU A 8 -23.79 6.16 -9.58
CA GLU A 8 -24.72 5.84 -10.66
C GLU A 8 -25.03 4.33 -10.76
N ALA A 9 -24.07 3.47 -10.45
CA ALA A 9 -24.23 2.02 -10.54
C ALA A 9 -24.12 1.31 -9.18
N GLY A 10 -23.12 1.68 -8.36
CA GLY A 10 -22.83 1.00 -7.10
C GLY A 10 -23.90 1.24 -6.02
N GLU A 11 -24.30 2.49 -5.79
CA GLU A 11 -25.33 2.83 -4.79
C GLU A 11 -26.69 2.23 -5.13
N PRO A 12 -27.24 2.38 -6.36
CA PRO A 12 -28.50 1.75 -6.71
C PRO A 12 -28.47 0.23 -6.53
N LEU A 13 -27.36 -0.44 -6.89
CA LEU A 13 -27.20 -1.87 -6.68
C LEU A 13 -27.22 -2.22 -5.18
N GLY A 14 -26.52 -1.44 -4.37
CA GLY A 14 -26.46 -1.61 -2.91
C GLY A 14 -27.83 -1.43 -2.24
N ARG A 15 -28.69 -0.56 -2.78
CA ARG A 15 -30.04 -0.25 -2.25
C ARG A 15 -31.17 -1.07 -2.86
N HIS A 16 -30.93 -1.82 -3.94
CA HIS A 16 -32.00 -2.49 -4.66
C HIS A 16 -32.65 -3.60 -3.83
N PRO A 17 -33.99 -3.63 -3.66
CA PRO A 17 -34.67 -4.59 -2.78
C PRO A 17 -34.56 -6.05 -3.26
N ASP A 18 -34.43 -6.28 -4.58
CA ASP A 18 -34.33 -7.62 -5.16
C ASP A 18 -32.89 -8.17 -5.22
N VAL A 19 -31.89 -7.37 -4.78
CA VAL A 19 -30.52 -7.86 -4.64
C VAL A 19 -30.35 -8.47 -3.27
N ALA A 20 -30.16 -9.78 -3.21
CA ALA A 20 -30.06 -10.55 -1.97
C ALA A 20 -28.65 -10.45 -1.30
N MET A 21 -27.61 -10.21 -2.09
CA MET A 21 -26.22 -10.12 -1.60
C MET A 21 -25.39 -9.18 -2.47
N VAL A 22 -24.47 -8.44 -1.85
CA VAL A 22 -23.43 -7.67 -2.53
C VAL A 22 -22.07 -8.18 -2.05
N SER A 23 -21.18 -8.51 -2.98
CA SER A 23 -19.75 -8.70 -2.72
C SER A 23 -19.00 -7.49 -3.30
N PHE A 24 -18.16 -6.87 -2.48
CA PHE A 24 -17.45 -5.64 -2.83
C PHE A 24 -15.97 -5.76 -2.45
N THR A 25 -15.11 -5.38 -3.38
CA THR A 25 -13.68 -5.16 -3.14
C THR A 25 -13.32 -3.71 -3.42
N GLY A 26 -12.67 -3.03 -2.48
CA GLY A 26 -12.24 -1.65 -2.63
C GLY A 26 -11.94 -0.97 -1.29
N SER A 27 -12.07 0.36 -1.23
CA SER A 27 -11.72 1.09 -0.01
C SER A 27 -12.66 0.77 1.17
N THR A 28 -12.10 0.77 2.39
CA THR A 28 -12.88 0.61 3.62
C THR A 28 -14.02 1.65 3.74
N ALA A 29 -13.77 2.88 3.26
CA ALA A 29 -14.80 3.93 3.26
C ALA A 29 -16.00 3.54 2.38
N THR A 30 -15.75 3.00 1.19
CA THR A 30 -16.83 2.54 0.29
C THR A 30 -17.50 1.28 0.83
N GLY A 31 -16.75 0.34 1.44
CA GLY A 31 -17.32 -0.83 2.11
C GLY A 31 -18.35 -0.45 3.19
N ARG A 32 -18.04 0.57 3.99
CA ARG A 32 -18.99 1.12 4.99
C ARG A 32 -20.27 1.65 4.36
N LEU A 33 -20.19 2.25 3.15
CA LEU A 33 -21.40 2.69 2.43
C LEU A 33 -22.27 1.51 2.04
N PHE A 34 -21.71 0.39 1.57
CA PHE A 34 -22.49 -0.81 1.26
C PHE A 34 -23.20 -1.39 2.48
N LEU A 35 -22.57 -1.40 3.66
CA LEU A 35 -23.23 -1.78 4.91
C LEU A 35 -24.39 -0.84 5.24
N LYS A 36 -24.20 0.47 5.05
CA LYS A 36 -25.27 1.46 5.22
C LYS A 36 -26.42 1.25 4.23
N TYR A 37 -26.12 1.03 2.95
CA TYR A 37 -27.16 0.77 1.92
C TYR A 37 -27.95 -0.50 2.22
N ALA A 38 -27.30 -1.55 2.70
CA ALA A 38 -27.97 -2.77 3.14
C ALA A 38 -28.91 -2.52 4.32
N ALA A 39 -28.45 -1.77 5.33
CA ALA A 39 -29.24 -1.42 6.53
C ALA A 39 -30.46 -0.56 6.18
N GLU A 40 -30.33 0.34 5.20
CA GLU A 40 -31.37 1.27 4.77
C GLU A 40 -32.31 0.67 3.68
N SER A 41 -32.13 -0.60 3.31
CA SER A 41 -32.95 -1.27 2.29
C SER A 41 -33.56 -2.59 2.80
N ASN A 42 -33.10 -3.72 2.30
CA ASN A 42 -33.68 -5.05 2.56
C ASN A 42 -32.81 -5.93 3.51
N LEU A 43 -31.83 -5.36 4.21
CA LEU A 43 -30.88 -6.07 5.06
C LEU A 43 -30.08 -7.16 4.35
N LYS A 44 -29.77 -6.95 3.05
CA LYS A 44 -29.00 -7.87 2.23
C LYS A 44 -27.66 -8.23 2.86
N ARG A 45 -27.16 -9.41 2.54
CA ARG A 45 -25.81 -9.81 2.93
C ARG A 45 -24.77 -8.96 2.19
N VAL A 46 -23.77 -8.46 2.92
CA VAL A 46 -22.63 -7.72 2.37
C VAL A 46 -21.35 -8.48 2.71
N VAL A 47 -20.57 -8.81 1.69
CA VAL A 47 -19.23 -9.39 1.82
C VAL A 47 -18.23 -8.35 1.38
N LEU A 48 -17.23 -8.04 2.21
CA LEU A 48 -16.29 -6.96 2.00
C LEU A 48 -14.86 -7.47 1.98
N GLU A 49 -14.13 -7.11 0.94
CA GLU A 49 -12.67 -7.12 0.86
C GLU A 49 -12.21 -5.67 0.79
N CYS A 50 -11.50 -5.21 1.80
CA CYS A 50 -11.16 -3.79 1.97
C CYS A 50 -9.65 -3.56 1.92
N GLY A 51 -9.22 -2.33 2.27
CA GLY A 51 -7.82 -1.96 2.26
C GLY A 51 -6.98 -2.64 3.33
N GLY A 52 -5.66 -2.52 3.18
CA GLY A 52 -4.67 -3.09 4.06
C GLY A 52 -3.50 -2.15 4.35
N LYS A 53 -2.70 -2.51 5.34
CA LYS A 53 -1.42 -1.88 5.66
C LYS A 53 -0.43 -2.94 6.13
N ASN A 54 -0.20 -3.90 5.26
CA ASN A 54 0.50 -5.14 5.56
C ASN A 54 1.96 -4.91 5.97
N PRO A 55 2.45 -5.49 7.09
CA PRO A 55 3.84 -5.40 7.50
C PRO A 55 4.68 -6.54 6.94
N ALA A 56 5.88 -6.23 6.44
CA ALA A 56 6.99 -7.17 6.34
C ALA A 56 7.85 -7.01 7.61
N VAL A 57 7.93 -8.04 8.44
CA VAL A 57 8.75 -8.04 9.66
C VAL A 57 10.03 -8.80 9.38
N VAL A 58 11.19 -8.17 9.66
CA VAL A 58 12.51 -8.75 9.41
C VAL A 58 13.32 -8.74 10.70
N MET A 59 13.65 -9.94 11.20
CA MET A 59 14.43 -10.17 12.40
C MET A 59 15.94 -10.12 12.11
N ASN A 60 16.77 -10.05 13.15
CA ASN A 60 18.22 -9.99 13.01
C ASN A 60 18.89 -11.35 12.74
N ASP A 61 18.17 -12.46 12.90
CA ASP A 61 18.66 -13.83 12.65
C ASP A 61 18.45 -14.30 11.20
N VAL A 62 18.10 -13.38 10.29
CA VAL A 62 17.92 -13.69 8.88
C VAL A 62 19.23 -14.13 8.22
N GLU A 63 19.21 -15.28 7.53
CA GLU A 63 20.40 -15.87 6.90
C GLU A 63 20.71 -15.26 5.52
N ASP A 64 19.71 -14.89 4.73
CA ASP A 64 19.84 -14.38 3.36
C ASP A 64 19.12 -13.03 3.17
N LEU A 65 19.87 -11.95 3.39
CA LEU A 65 19.35 -10.58 3.21
C LEU A 65 19.06 -10.21 1.75
N ASP A 66 19.71 -10.86 0.78
CA ASP A 66 19.44 -10.57 -0.64
C ASP A 66 18.08 -11.15 -1.05
N LEU A 67 17.77 -12.36 -0.60
CA LEU A 67 16.46 -12.97 -0.80
C LEU A 67 15.36 -12.16 -0.09
N VAL A 68 15.60 -11.73 1.15
CA VAL A 68 14.67 -10.88 1.91
C VAL A 68 14.44 -9.56 1.20
N ALA A 69 15.49 -8.88 0.72
CA ALA A 69 15.36 -7.64 -0.05
C ALA A 69 14.52 -7.83 -1.31
N GLN A 70 14.73 -8.93 -2.04
CA GLN A 70 13.93 -9.28 -3.21
C GLN A 70 12.44 -9.43 -2.85
N HIS A 71 12.11 -10.14 -1.77
CA HIS A 71 10.73 -10.32 -1.32
C HIS A 71 10.10 -9.01 -0.85
N VAL A 72 10.84 -8.18 -0.11
CA VAL A 72 10.36 -6.87 0.35
C VAL A 72 10.04 -5.97 -0.85
N VAL A 73 10.94 -5.88 -1.82
CA VAL A 73 10.76 -5.06 -3.02
C VAL A 73 9.57 -5.57 -3.85
N ASN A 74 9.49 -6.88 -4.09
CA ASN A 74 8.35 -7.45 -4.82
C ASN A 74 7.03 -7.23 -4.07
N GLY A 75 7.00 -7.47 -2.77
CA GLY A 75 5.79 -7.31 -1.93
C GLY A 75 5.31 -5.88 -1.83
N ALA A 76 6.23 -4.90 -1.85
CA ALA A 76 5.88 -3.48 -1.73
C ALA A 76 5.49 -2.84 -3.07
N PHE A 77 6.16 -3.22 -4.18
CA PHE A 77 6.09 -2.46 -5.42
C PHE A 77 5.42 -3.18 -6.59
N TRP A 78 5.14 -4.50 -6.47
CA TRP A 78 4.38 -5.20 -7.49
C TRP A 78 3.07 -4.46 -7.79
N ASN A 79 2.70 -4.37 -9.07
CA ASN A 79 1.54 -3.62 -9.54
C ASN A 79 1.53 -2.16 -9.03
N MET A 80 2.68 -1.47 -9.09
CA MET A 80 2.86 -0.09 -8.60
C MET A 80 2.48 0.11 -7.11
N GLY A 81 2.47 -0.96 -6.30
CA GLY A 81 1.96 -0.91 -4.93
C GLY A 81 0.44 -0.71 -4.83
N GLU A 82 -0.28 -0.74 -5.93
CA GLU A 82 -1.75 -0.67 -6.00
C GLU A 82 -2.35 -2.05 -5.74
N ASN A 83 -2.10 -2.56 -4.53
CA ASN A 83 -2.53 -3.89 -4.09
C ASN A 83 -2.91 -3.85 -2.61
N CYS A 84 -4.07 -4.39 -2.25
CA CYS A 84 -4.56 -4.44 -0.86
C CYS A 84 -3.65 -5.26 0.07
N SER A 85 -2.95 -6.27 -0.45
CA SER A 85 -1.97 -7.09 0.28
C SER A 85 -0.52 -6.63 0.12
N ALA A 86 -0.26 -5.41 -0.43
CA ALA A 86 1.10 -4.90 -0.56
C ALA A 86 1.78 -4.78 0.82
N SER A 87 3.00 -5.31 0.94
CA SER A 87 3.84 -5.14 2.14
C SER A 87 4.39 -3.72 2.20
N SER A 88 3.51 -2.75 2.44
CA SER A 88 3.81 -1.31 2.37
C SER A 88 4.49 -0.76 3.62
N ARG A 89 4.67 -1.59 4.68
CA ARG A 89 5.47 -1.31 5.86
C ARG A 89 6.59 -2.34 5.98
N LEU A 90 7.83 -1.87 6.08
CA LEU A 90 8.97 -2.68 6.52
C LEU A 90 9.24 -2.37 7.99
N ILE A 91 9.07 -3.38 8.85
CA ILE A 91 9.38 -3.34 10.27
C ILE A 91 10.64 -4.19 10.43
N VAL A 92 11.79 -3.58 10.67
CA VAL A 92 13.09 -4.23 10.57
C VAL A 92 13.91 -4.07 11.84
N HIS A 93 14.54 -5.16 12.31
CA HIS A 93 15.42 -5.10 13.46
C HIS A 93 16.58 -4.14 13.21
N ALA A 94 16.91 -3.29 14.20
CA ALA A 94 17.88 -2.20 14.06
C ALA A 94 19.26 -2.68 13.58
N GLU A 95 19.72 -3.85 14.02
CA GLU A 95 21.04 -4.42 13.65
C GLU A 95 21.17 -4.72 12.15
N VAL A 96 20.11 -5.15 11.46
CA VAL A 96 20.18 -5.55 10.06
C VAL A 96 19.62 -4.49 9.10
N ARG A 97 19.06 -3.40 9.65
CA ARG A 97 18.38 -2.36 8.90
C ARG A 97 19.22 -1.76 7.76
N GLU A 98 20.39 -1.24 8.03
CA GLU A 98 21.25 -0.59 7.01
C GLU A 98 21.66 -1.59 5.92
N ALA A 99 22.10 -2.79 6.34
CA ALA A 99 22.48 -3.83 5.39
C ALA A 99 21.33 -4.28 4.49
N LEU A 100 20.10 -4.33 5.02
CA LEU A 100 18.89 -4.64 4.22
C LEU A 100 18.54 -3.48 3.28
N LEU A 101 18.60 -2.23 3.75
CA LEU A 101 18.30 -1.06 2.91
C LEU A 101 19.26 -0.92 1.73
N GLU A 102 20.55 -1.23 1.91
CA GLU A 102 21.52 -1.26 0.81
C GLU A 102 21.12 -2.28 -0.27
N ARG A 103 20.68 -3.47 0.13
CA ARG A 103 20.22 -4.53 -0.79
C ARG A 103 18.91 -4.17 -1.47
N ILE A 104 17.98 -3.56 -0.75
CA ILE A 104 16.74 -3.01 -1.34
C ILE A 104 17.08 -1.99 -2.42
N GLY A 105 18.00 -1.07 -2.15
CA GLY A 105 18.47 -0.10 -3.15
C GLY A 105 19.11 -0.76 -4.36
N ALA A 106 19.85 -1.85 -4.17
CA ALA A 106 20.42 -2.63 -5.28
C ALA A 106 19.32 -3.26 -6.15
N GLN A 107 18.28 -3.85 -5.54
CA GLN A 107 17.14 -4.43 -6.25
C GLN A 107 16.35 -3.37 -7.02
N LEU A 108 16.13 -2.18 -6.43
CA LEU A 108 15.35 -1.11 -7.04
C LEU A 108 15.94 -0.58 -8.34
N ARG A 109 17.25 -0.74 -8.59
CA ARG A 109 17.86 -0.37 -9.86
C ARG A 109 17.28 -1.13 -11.07
N GLU A 110 16.71 -2.32 -10.83
CA GLU A 110 16.05 -3.15 -11.85
C GLU A 110 14.56 -2.80 -12.04
N TRP A 111 14.00 -1.93 -11.19
CA TRP A 111 12.58 -1.57 -11.18
C TRP A 111 12.32 -0.30 -11.98
N ARG A 112 12.51 -0.41 -13.31
CA ARG A 112 12.28 0.70 -14.24
C ARG A 112 10.80 0.99 -14.41
N MET A 113 10.49 2.28 -14.54
CA MET A 113 9.17 2.76 -14.95
C MET A 113 9.10 2.96 -16.46
N GLY A 114 7.91 2.82 -17.03
CA GLY A 114 7.68 3.13 -18.43
C GLY A 114 6.52 2.38 -19.06
N ASP A 115 6.56 2.26 -20.38
CA ASP A 115 5.55 1.56 -21.16
C ASP A 115 5.38 0.11 -20.67
N PRO A 116 4.17 -0.31 -20.28
CA PRO A 116 3.90 -1.66 -19.78
C PRO A 116 4.10 -2.76 -20.86
N LEU A 117 4.17 -2.39 -22.13
CA LEU A 117 4.48 -3.31 -23.23
C LEU A 117 5.98 -3.55 -23.41
N ASP A 118 6.84 -2.75 -22.78
CA ASP A 118 8.28 -3.00 -22.77
C ASP A 118 8.63 -3.93 -21.58
N PRO A 119 9.10 -5.17 -21.85
CA PRO A 119 9.40 -6.16 -20.81
C PRO A 119 10.54 -5.77 -19.88
N ARG A 120 11.28 -4.71 -20.18
CA ARG A 120 12.34 -4.15 -19.31
C ARG A 120 11.75 -3.29 -18.18
N ASN A 121 10.51 -2.83 -18.32
CA ASN A 121 9.83 -2.03 -17.31
C ASN A 121 9.05 -2.94 -16.34
N ARG A 122 9.17 -2.66 -15.06
CA ARG A 122 8.44 -3.37 -13.99
C ARG A 122 7.31 -2.55 -13.41
N LEU A 123 7.33 -1.23 -13.62
CA LEU A 123 6.34 -0.30 -13.13
C LEU A 123 5.73 0.48 -14.30
N GLY A 124 4.40 0.58 -14.29
CA GLY A 124 3.60 1.40 -15.18
C GLY A 124 3.16 2.70 -14.52
N ALA A 125 2.21 3.36 -15.18
CA ALA A 125 1.50 4.50 -14.63
C ALA A 125 0.53 4.08 -13.53
N LEU A 126 0.25 4.97 -12.57
CA LEU A 126 -0.82 4.77 -11.60
C LEU A 126 -2.19 4.75 -12.27
N VAL A 127 -3.20 4.20 -11.59
CA VAL A 127 -4.53 3.95 -12.18
C VAL A 127 -5.26 5.21 -12.64
N SER A 128 -4.97 6.37 -12.08
CA SER A 128 -5.64 7.63 -12.46
C SER A 128 -4.90 8.87 -11.97
N PRO A 129 -5.15 10.06 -12.61
CA PRO A 129 -4.62 11.33 -12.12
C PRO A 129 -5.02 11.64 -10.67
N ALA A 130 -6.24 11.36 -10.28
CA ALA A 130 -6.73 11.60 -8.92
C ALA A 130 -5.96 10.74 -7.90
N HIS A 131 -5.65 9.50 -8.26
CA HIS A 131 -4.86 8.62 -7.42
C HIS A 131 -3.39 9.04 -7.36
N PHE A 132 -2.82 9.48 -8.47
CA PHE A 132 -1.48 10.07 -8.51
C PHE A 132 -1.35 11.25 -7.54
N GLU A 133 -2.33 12.17 -7.52
CA GLU A 133 -2.33 13.29 -6.56
C GLU A 133 -2.40 12.82 -5.11
N LYS A 134 -3.16 11.76 -4.83
CA LYS A 134 -3.18 11.13 -3.49
C LYS A 134 -1.78 10.62 -3.11
N VAL A 135 -1.12 9.86 -3.97
CA VAL A 135 0.21 9.30 -3.70
C VAL A 135 1.24 10.43 -3.56
N ARG A 136 1.20 11.44 -4.43
CA ARG A 136 2.06 12.63 -4.35
C ARG A 136 1.93 13.34 -3.00
N ALA A 137 0.72 13.46 -2.48
CA ALA A 137 0.49 14.09 -1.17
C ALA A 137 1.21 13.35 -0.03
N TYR A 138 1.36 12.02 -0.09
CA TYR A 138 2.17 11.29 0.89
C TYR A 138 3.68 11.51 0.72
N LEU A 139 4.17 11.66 -0.52
CA LEU A 139 5.56 12.04 -0.76
C LEU A 139 5.86 13.44 -0.22
N ASP A 140 4.95 14.38 -0.42
CA ASP A 140 5.06 15.73 0.12
C ASP A 140 4.98 15.75 1.65
N GLN A 141 4.18 14.88 2.25
CA GLN A 141 4.15 14.71 3.70
C GLN A 141 5.48 14.16 4.23
N ALA A 142 6.09 13.16 3.58
CA ALA A 142 7.41 12.67 3.97
C ALA A 142 8.44 13.79 4.00
N ARG A 143 8.43 14.69 3.00
CA ARG A 143 9.29 15.87 2.95
C ARG A 143 8.99 16.86 4.08
N THR A 144 7.71 17.11 4.36
CA THR A 144 7.26 18.01 5.44
C THR A 144 7.67 17.49 6.81
N GLU A 145 7.56 16.19 7.04
CA GLU A 145 8.02 15.50 8.25
C GLU A 145 9.55 15.36 8.31
N ARG A 146 10.26 15.80 7.26
CA ARG A 146 11.73 15.68 7.12
C ARG A 146 12.24 14.25 7.24
N LEU A 147 11.46 13.29 6.76
CA LEU A 147 11.84 11.88 6.73
C LEU A 147 12.89 11.63 5.66
N ALA A 148 13.74 10.64 5.89
CA ALA A 148 14.78 10.26 4.94
C ALA A 148 14.18 9.46 3.77
N VAL A 149 14.05 10.10 2.60
CA VAL A 149 13.78 9.37 1.36
C VAL A 149 15.09 8.73 0.91
N ARG A 150 15.24 7.43 1.15
CA ARG A 150 16.45 6.66 0.86
C ARG A 150 16.61 6.36 -0.63
N PHE A 151 15.48 6.08 -1.30
CA PHE A 151 15.43 5.76 -2.73
C PHE A 151 14.16 6.33 -3.33
N GLY A 152 14.19 6.68 -4.62
CA GLY A 152 13.05 7.19 -5.36
C GLY A 152 12.62 8.60 -4.94
N GLY A 153 11.32 8.83 -4.92
CA GLY A 153 10.70 10.11 -4.53
C GLY A 153 10.49 11.06 -5.69
N ALA A 154 10.89 10.71 -6.90
CA ALA A 154 10.57 11.47 -8.10
C ALA A 154 9.20 11.06 -8.68
N THR A 155 8.60 12.02 -9.35
CA THR A 155 7.38 11.81 -10.14
C THR A 155 7.65 12.31 -11.56
N GLU A 156 7.16 11.56 -12.54
CA GLU A 156 7.30 11.92 -13.95
C GLU A 156 5.96 12.28 -14.58
N ALA A 157 6.02 12.95 -15.73
CA ALA A 157 4.83 13.25 -16.51
C ALA A 157 4.07 11.97 -16.87
N GLY A 158 2.73 12.02 -16.91
CA GLY A 158 1.91 10.85 -17.22
C GLY A 158 1.57 9.97 -16.02
N ILE A 159 1.56 10.54 -14.80
CA ILE A 159 1.16 9.85 -13.56
C ILE A 159 2.06 8.68 -13.14
N PHE A 160 3.36 8.78 -13.43
CA PHE A 160 4.37 7.84 -12.96
C PHE A 160 4.96 8.28 -11.62
N VAL A 161 5.19 7.32 -10.72
CA VAL A 161 5.84 7.53 -9.43
C VAL A 161 6.93 6.49 -9.26
N GLU A 162 8.15 6.93 -8.95
CA GLU A 162 9.25 6.02 -8.66
C GLU A 162 8.97 5.15 -7.42
N PRO A 163 9.45 3.89 -7.42
CA PRO A 163 9.43 3.07 -6.21
C PRO A 163 10.23 3.77 -5.11
N THR A 164 9.54 4.16 -4.05
CA THR A 164 10.04 5.07 -3.04
C THR A 164 10.16 4.37 -1.69
N VAL A 165 11.32 4.49 -1.06
CA VAL A 165 11.57 3.99 0.30
C VAL A 165 11.78 5.18 1.23
N VAL A 166 10.90 5.30 2.22
CA VAL A 166 10.94 6.33 3.27
C VAL A 166 11.33 5.69 4.58
N ASP A 167 12.45 6.15 5.12
CA ASP A 167 13.08 5.57 6.29
C ASP A 167 12.86 6.42 7.55
N GLY A 168 12.89 5.75 8.74
CA GLY A 168 12.69 6.39 10.03
C GLY A 168 11.23 6.85 10.25
N VAL A 169 10.27 6.17 9.63
CA VAL A 169 8.86 6.52 9.73
C VAL A 169 8.35 6.20 11.14
N SER A 170 7.84 7.23 11.83
CA SER A 170 7.22 7.07 13.14
C SER A 170 5.92 6.27 13.07
N PRO A 171 5.59 5.42 14.07
CA PRO A 171 4.29 4.76 14.16
C PRO A 171 3.09 5.72 14.23
N HIS A 172 3.32 6.98 14.54
CA HIS A 172 2.28 8.03 14.55
C HIS A 172 2.10 8.73 13.21
N SER A 173 3.01 8.53 12.25
CA SER A 173 2.90 9.11 10.92
C SER A 173 1.76 8.48 10.12
N ARG A 174 1.12 9.29 9.27
CA ARG A 174 0.15 8.78 8.28
C ARG A 174 0.79 7.80 7.29
N LEU A 175 2.10 7.96 7.01
CA LEU A 175 2.83 7.04 6.14
C LEU A 175 2.87 5.62 6.72
N PHE A 176 2.90 5.49 8.06
CA PHE A 176 2.83 4.21 8.75
C PHE A 176 1.41 3.66 8.83
N ARG A 177 0.41 4.51 9.11
CA ARG A 177 -0.94 4.10 9.49
C ARG A 177 -1.94 3.98 8.36
N GLU A 178 -1.78 4.77 7.29
CA GLU A 178 -2.77 4.85 6.22
C GLU A 178 -2.37 4.04 4.99
N GLU A 179 -3.38 3.48 4.31
CA GLU A 179 -3.20 2.81 3.03
C GLU A 179 -2.91 3.85 1.93
N ILE A 180 -1.69 3.85 1.44
CA ILE A 180 -1.26 4.75 0.36
C ILE A 180 -1.75 4.23 -0.98
N PHE A 181 -1.69 2.91 -1.19
CA PHE A 181 -2.05 2.23 -2.43
C PHE A 181 -1.20 2.72 -3.61
N GLY A 182 0.11 2.78 -3.41
CA GLY A 182 1.07 3.31 -4.37
C GLY A 182 2.49 2.83 -4.06
N PRO A 183 3.48 3.12 -4.90
CA PRO A 183 4.83 2.58 -4.80
C PRO A 183 5.66 3.28 -3.71
N LEU A 184 5.19 3.19 -2.46
CA LEU A 184 5.84 3.77 -1.30
C LEU A 184 5.93 2.75 -0.16
N LEU A 185 7.17 2.45 0.26
CA LEU A 185 7.51 1.60 1.39
C LEU A 185 7.93 2.46 2.58
N SER A 186 7.24 2.31 3.70
CA SER A 186 7.59 2.96 4.98
C SER A 186 8.47 2.03 5.80
N VAL A 187 9.60 2.52 6.31
CA VAL A 187 10.55 1.74 7.11
C VAL A 187 10.56 2.24 8.55
N THR A 188 10.37 1.31 9.48
CA THR A 188 10.38 1.55 10.93
C THR A 188 11.27 0.48 11.59
N SER A 189 12.16 0.88 12.49
CA SER A 189 13.02 -0.07 13.20
C SER A 189 12.40 -0.50 14.52
N PHE A 190 12.84 -1.66 15.02
CA PHE A 190 12.56 -2.18 16.35
C PHE A 190 13.81 -2.82 16.94
N ASP A 191 13.83 -3.00 18.25
CA ASP A 191 14.95 -3.62 18.99
C ASP A 191 14.60 -4.99 19.59
N ASP A 192 13.33 -5.29 19.85
CA ASP A 192 12.87 -6.57 20.38
C ASP A 192 11.59 -7.07 19.71
N ILE A 193 11.30 -8.38 19.90
CA ILE A 193 10.19 -9.05 19.22
C ILE A 193 8.80 -8.52 19.67
N ASP A 194 8.66 -8.13 20.93
CA ASP A 194 7.37 -7.64 21.45
C ASP A 194 7.04 -6.30 20.83
N GLU A 195 8.06 -5.44 20.65
CA GLU A 195 7.92 -4.19 19.89
C GLU A 195 7.56 -4.46 18.43
N ALA A 196 8.21 -5.42 17.75
CA ALA A 196 7.89 -5.78 16.39
C ALA A 196 6.43 -6.21 16.22
N ILE A 197 5.94 -7.05 17.14
CA ILE A 197 4.54 -7.53 17.16
C ILE A 197 3.59 -6.36 17.41
N ALA A 198 3.91 -5.47 18.35
CA ALA A 198 3.11 -4.30 18.65
C ALA A 198 3.00 -3.38 17.42
N LEU A 199 4.12 -3.06 16.77
CA LEU A 199 4.16 -2.25 15.55
C LEU A 199 3.41 -2.91 14.39
N ALA A 200 3.55 -4.22 14.21
CA ALA A 200 2.85 -4.94 13.15
C ALA A 200 1.33 -4.82 13.28
N ASN A 201 0.81 -4.88 14.50
CA ASN A 201 -0.62 -4.82 14.80
C ASN A 201 -1.17 -3.40 14.99
N ASP A 202 -0.32 -2.35 15.02
CA ASP A 202 -0.75 -0.97 15.28
C ASP A 202 -1.36 -0.29 14.03
N THR A 203 -2.41 -0.88 13.48
CA THR A 203 -3.25 -0.29 12.43
C THR A 203 -4.71 -0.66 12.63
N VAL A 204 -5.60 0.02 11.88
CA VAL A 204 -7.04 -0.30 11.83
C VAL A 204 -7.38 -1.38 10.81
N TYR A 205 -6.39 -1.86 10.07
CA TYR A 205 -6.57 -2.87 9.01
C TYR A 205 -6.32 -4.27 9.55
N GLY A 206 -6.98 -5.26 8.95
CA GLY A 206 -6.78 -6.68 9.22
C GLY A 206 -6.07 -7.42 8.08
N LEU A 207 -5.77 -6.69 7.00
CA LEU A 207 -5.06 -7.19 5.84
C LEU A 207 -3.67 -6.55 5.75
#